data_c4a227e2cec5b2d7fff2bb2b52527a90
#
_entry.id   c4a227e2cec5b2d7fff2bb2b52527a90
#
_cell.length_a   1.000
_cell.length_b   1.000
_cell.length_c   1.000
_cell.angle_alpha   90.00
_cell.angle_beta   90.00
_cell.angle_gamma   90.00
#
_symmetry.space_group_name_H-M   'P 1'
#
loop_
_entity.id
_entity.type
_entity.pdbx_description
1 polymer ?
#
loop_
_entity_poly.entity_id
_entity_poly.type
_entity_poly.pdbx_seq_one_letter_code
_entity_poly.pdbx_strand_id
1 'polypeptide(L)'
;GADEAADDPYNRFWRGIPPKSKGDWAFICHMLEVANEHGKVGVVVPHGVLFRGASEGKIRQQTVEENLVEAIIGLPANLFYGTGIPAAIAIFNKAKTTTDVLFIDASREFENGKNQNRLRDEDIDHIVTTYRRFAQGELKPGIVEERYAYVARREELAENDYNLNIPRYVD
;
A
#
# COMPACT_ATOMS: atom_id res chain seq x y z
N GLY A 1 -16.65 -12.91 4.58
CA GLY A 1 -17.21 -11.68 5.12
C GLY A 1 -16.80 -11.42 6.57
N ALA A 2 -17.33 -10.34 7.15
CA ALA A 2 -16.96 -9.95 8.52
C ALA A 2 -17.36 -10.99 9.56
N ASP A 3 -18.50 -11.68 9.36
CA ASP A 3 -18.93 -12.72 10.30
C ASP A 3 -17.98 -13.92 10.27
N GLU A 4 -17.51 -14.29 9.08
CA GLU A 4 -16.54 -15.36 8.93
C GLU A 4 -15.19 -14.97 9.53
N ALA A 5 -14.80 -13.70 9.39
CA ALA A 5 -13.56 -13.18 9.96
C ALA A 5 -13.57 -13.27 11.49
N ALA A 6 -14.72 -12.99 12.14
CA ALA A 6 -14.86 -13.08 13.58
C ALA A 6 -14.67 -14.49 14.10
N ASP A 7 -15.03 -15.50 13.31
CA ASP A 7 -14.93 -16.91 13.66
C ASP A 7 -13.67 -17.61 13.11
N ASP A 8 -12.73 -16.84 12.61
CA ASP A 8 -11.51 -17.38 12.00
C ASP A 8 -10.66 -18.13 13.02
N PRO A 9 -10.50 -19.48 12.88
CA PRO A 9 -9.74 -20.27 13.85
C PRO A 9 -8.23 -20.02 13.83
N TYR A 10 -7.72 -19.36 12.75
CA TYR A 10 -6.31 -19.05 12.61
C TYR A 10 -5.97 -17.64 13.06
N ASN A 11 -6.95 -16.90 13.57
CA ASN A 11 -6.79 -15.54 14.10
C ASN A 11 -6.12 -14.60 13.06
N ARG A 12 -6.50 -14.73 11.79
CA ARG A 12 -5.92 -13.93 10.70
C ARG A 12 -6.33 -12.46 10.74
N PHE A 13 -7.41 -12.16 11.48
CA PHE A 13 -7.97 -10.81 11.55
C PHE A 13 -7.79 -10.17 12.92
N TRP A 14 -6.75 -10.59 13.65
CA TRP A 14 -6.49 -10.08 15.00
C TRP A 14 -6.18 -8.58 15.05
N ARG A 15 -5.77 -7.99 13.93
CA ARG A 15 -5.52 -6.55 13.82
C ARG A 15 -6.79 -5.73 13.81
N GLY A 16 -7.94 -6.37 13.69
CA GLY A 16 -9.25 -5.75 13.64
C GLY A 16 -10.11 -6.48 12.62
N ILE A 17 -11.42 -6.48 12.83
CA ILE A 17 -12.36 -7.14 11.92
C ILE A 17 -12.82 -6.11 10.89
N PRO A 18 -12.58 -6.33 9.58
CA PRO A 18 -13.00 -5.36 8.56
C PRO A 18 -14.52 -5.36 8.41
N PRO A 19 -15.11 -4.24 7.98
CA PRO A 19 -16.54 -4.19 7.69
C PRO A 19 -16.87 -5.12 6.50
N LYS A 20 -18.10 -5.65 6.49
CA LYS A 20 -18.54 -6.61 5.47
C LYS A 20 -18.36 -6.11 4.03
N SER A 21 -18.57 -4.82 3.80
CA SER A 21 -18.49 -4.22 2.47
C SER A 21 -17.06 -3.85 2.05
N LYS A 22 -16.06 -4.05 2.92
CA LYS A 22 -14.67 -3.63 2.69
C LYS A 22 -13.72 -4.81 2.85
N GLY A 23 -13.95 -5.86 2.06
CA GLY A 23 -13.19 -7.10 2.15
C GLY A 23 -11.72 -7.00 1.72
N ASP A 24 -11.30 -5.86 1.12
CA ASP A 24 -9.92 -5.68 0.66
C ASP A 24 -8.91 -5.83 1.79
N TRP A 25 -9.19 -5.24 2.97
CA TRP A 25 -8.29 -5.39 4.12
C TRP A 25 -8.32 -6.80 4.71
N ALA A 26 -9.47 -7.49 4.64
CA ALA A 26 -9.54 -8.90 5.04
C ALA A 26 -8.62 -9.75 4.17
N PHE A 27 -8.61 -9.50 2.86
CA PHE A 27 -7.73 -10.19 1.93
C PHE A 27 -6.26 -9.89 2.25
N ILE A 28 -5.93 -8.64 2.50
CA ILE A 28 -4.58 -8.24 2.89
C ILE A 28 -4.15 -8.94 4.19
N CYS A 29 -5.02 -8.94 5.20
CA CYS A 29 -4.72 -9.64 6.47
C CYS A 29 -4.44 -11.12 6.24
N HIS A 30 -5.25 -11.76 5.40
CA HIS A 30 -5.03 -13.16 5.05
C HIS A 30 -3.66 -13.37 4.39
N MET A 31 -3.32 -12.50 3.44
CA MET A 31 -2.02 -12.58 2.76
C MET A 31 -0.85 -12.41 3.72
N LEU A 32 -0.99 -11.51 4.70
CA LEU A 32 0.05 -11.34 5.73
C LEU A 32 0.26 -12.60 6.55
N GLU A 33 -0.83 -13.29 6.90
CA GLU A 33 -0.71 -14.51 7.73
C GLU A 33 -0.09 -15.68 6.96
N VAL A 34 -0.32 -15.75 5.65
CA VAL A 34 0.25 -16.84 4.85
C VAL A 34 1.66 -16.53 4.33
N ALA A 35 2.08 -15.27 4.40
CA ALA A 35 3.44 -14.89 4.00
C ALA A 35 4.44 -15.44 5.02
N ASN A 36 5.57 -15.96 4.55
CA ASN A 36 6.63 -16.38 5.47
C ASN A 36 7.34 -15.14 6.06
N GLU A 37 8.15 -15.33 7.11
CA GLU A 37 8.83 -14.23 7.82
C GLU A 37 9.68 -13.35 6.92
N HIS A 38 10.21 -13.91 5.87
CA HIS A 38 11.06 -13.19 4.93
C HIS A 38 10.32 -12.84 3.65
N GLY A 39 9.06 -13.22 3.55
CA GLY A 39 8.26 -12.97 2.37
C GLY A 39 7.78 -11.54 2.29
N LYS A 40 7.60 -11.08 1.06
CA LYS A 40 6.97 -9.80 0.78
C LYS A 40 5.70 -10.08 0.01
N VAL A 41 4.65 -9.33 0.33
CA VAL A 41 3.36 -9.49 -0.34
C VAL A 41 3.00 -8.16 -0.99
N GLY A 42 2.80 -8.17 -2.31
CA GLY A 42 2.26 -7.03 -3.04
C GLY A 42 0.80 -7.30 -3.36
N VAL A 43 -0.07 -6.37 -3.01
CA VAL A 43 -1.50 -6.48 -3.23
C VAL A 43 -2.00 -5.25 -3.94
N VAL A 44 -2.81 -5.44 -4.98
CA VAL A 44 -3.47 -4.33 -5.68
C VAL A 44 -4.77 -4.04 -4.95
N VAL A 45 -4.94 -2.78 -4.54
CA VAL A 45 -6.10 -2.36 -3.76
C VAL A 45 -6.67 -1.04 -4.31
N PRO A 46 -7.98 -0.78 -4.12
CA PRO A 46 -8.52 0.55 -4.42
C PRO A 46 -8.00 1.57 -3.42
N HIS A 47 -7.87 2.84 -3.84
CA HIS A 47 -7.32 3.89 -2.99
C HIS A 47 -8.06 4.07 -1.67
N GLY A 48 -9.36 3.76 -1.65
CA GLY A 48 -10.17 3.93 -0.44
C GLY A 48 -9.62 3.22 0.79
N VAL A 49 -8.98 2.06 0.64
CA VAL A 49 -8.42 1.33 1.79
C VAL A 49 -7.29 2.11 2.48
N LEU A 50 -6.70 3.07 1.78
CA LEU A 50 -5.58 3.86 2.31
C LEU A 50 -6.05 4.94 3.28
N PHE A 51 -7.31 5.34 3.24
CA PHE A 51 -7.79 6.47 4.05
C PHE A 51 -9.15 6.31 4.71
N ARG A 52 -9.92 5.26 4.40
CA ARG A 52 -11.22 5.08 5.06
C ARG A 52 -11.03 4.89 6.57
N GLY A 53 -11.99 5.40 7.35
CA GLY A 53 -11.92 5.39 8.81
C GLY A 53 -12.57 4.16 9.45
N ALA A 54 -13.01 4.30 10.69
CA ALA A 54 -13.66 3.27 11.50
C ALA A 54 -12.83 1.99 11.59
N SER A 55 -13.42 0.82 11.32
CA SER A 55 -12.72 -0.46 11.45
C SER A 55 -11.48 -0.56 10.55
N GLU A 56 -11.57 -0.01 9.32
CA GLU A 56 -10.42 -0.02 8.42
C GLU A 56 -9.30 0.86 8.94
N GLY A 57 -9.63 1.98 9.57
CA GLY A 57 -8.64 2.85 10.19
C GLY A 57 -7.86 2.16 11.29
N LYS A 58 -8.55 1.35 12.11
CA LYS A 58 -7.90 0.58 13.18
C LYS A 58 -6.96 -0.48 12.63
N ILE A 59 -7.39 -1.20 11.59
CA ILE A 59 -6.56 -2.21 10.94
C ILE A 59 -5.31 -1.56 10.35
N ARG A 60 -5.47 -0.42 9.69
CA ARG A 60 -4.37 0.31 9.09
C ARG A 60 -3.37 0.80 10.13
N GLN A 61 -3.87 1.39 11.22
CA GLN A 61 -3.02 1.84 12.32
C GLN A 61 -2.20 0.69 12.88
N GLN A 62 -2.83 -0.42 13.18
CA GLN A 62 -2.16 -1.57 13.76
C GLN A 62 -1.13 -2.16 12.80
N THR A 63 -1.45 -2.23 11.51
CA THR A 63 -0.54 -2.73 10.49
C THR A 63 0.73 -1.87 10.41
N VAL A 64 0.57 -0.54 10.50
CA VAL A 64 1.71 0.38 10.51
C VAL A 64 2.53 0.22 11.79
N GLU A 65 1.85 0.16 12.95
CA GLU A 65 2.53 0.04 14.25
C GLU A 65 3.30 -1.26 14.38
N GLU A 66 2.87 -2.33 13.72
CA GLU A 66 3.59 -3.60 13.67
C GLU A 66 4.70 -3.60 12.62
N ASN A 67 4.93 -2.47 11.97
CA ASN A 67 5.99 -2.29 10.98
C ASN A 67 5.88 -3.23 9.79
N LEU A 68 4.68 -3.44 9.29
CA LEU A 68 4.43 -4.36 8.17
C LEU A 68 4.33 -3.64 6.83
N VAL A 69 3.97 -2.35 6.81
CA VAL A 69 3.80 -1.61 5.57
C VAL A 69 5.16 -1.11 5.09
N GLU A 70 5.59 -1.55 3.93
CA GLU A 70 6.86 -1.15 3.34
C GLU A 70 6.71 -0.02 2.33
N ALA A 71 5.74 -0.13 1.42
CA ALA A 71 5.56 0.86 0.36
C ALA A 71 4.11 0.92 -0.12
N ILE A 72 3.72 2.11 -0.55
CA ILE A 72 2.43 2.36 -1.18
C ILE A 72 2.72 3.00 -2.54
N ILE A 73 2.24 2.38 -3.62
CA ILE A 73 2.51 2.82 -4.98
C ILE A 73 1.19 3.12 -5.68
N GLY A 74 0.96 4.38 -6.01
CA GLY A 74 -0.23 4.80 -6.75
C GLY A 74 -0.06 4.54 -8.24
N LEU A 75 -1.02 3.88 -8.84
CA LEU A 75 -0.98 3.50 -10.25
C LEU A 75 -1.84 4.45 -11.09
N PRO A 76 -1.59 4.54 -12.40
CA PRO A 76 -2.45 5.28 -13.30
C PRO A 76 -3.88 4.73 -13.30
N ALA A 77 -4.86 5.60 -13.62
CA ALA A 77 -6.23 5.17 -13.82
C ALA A 77 -6.33 4.27 -15.06
N ASN A 78 -7.42 3.51 -15.15
CA ASN A 78 -7.73 2.69 -16.32
C ASN A 78 -6.66 1.67 -16.72
N LEU A 79 -5.89 1.16 -15.75
CA LEU A 79 -4.96 0.06 -16.03
C LEU A 79 -5.68 -1.28 -16.08
N PHE A 80 -6.79 -1.41 -15.36
CA PHE A 80 -7.50 -2.68 -15.26
C PHE A 80 -8.79 -2.63 -16.07
N TYR A 81 -8.98 -3.65 -16.90
CA TYR A 81 -10.13 -3.73 -17.78
C TYR A 81 -11.43 -3.63 -16.97
N GLY A 82 -12.36 -2.81 -17.47
CA GLY A 82 -13.68 -2.66 -16.88
C GLY A 82 -13.77 -1.69 -15.71
N THR A 83 -12.70 -1.03 -15.31
CA THR A 83 -12.75 -0.02 -14.26
C THR A 83 -11.88 1.19 -14.58
N GLY A 84 -12.46 2.37 -14.39
CA GLY A 84 -11.71 3.63 -14.47
C GLY A 84 -11.13 4.05 -13.13
N ILE A 85 -11.42 3.33 -12.06
CA ILE A 85 -11.01 3.71 -10.71
C ILE A 85 -9.51 3.42 -10.55
N PRO A 86 -8.72 4.43 -10.13
CA PRO A 86 -7.30 4.19 -9.91
C PRO A 86 -7.09 3.23 -8.72
N ALA A 87 -6.05 2.42 -8.83
CA ALA A 87 -5.67 1.47 -7.81
C ALA A 87 -4.28 1.79 -7.27
N ALA A 88 -3.91 1.17 -6.17
CA ALA A 88 -2.58 1.26 -5.61
C ALA A 88 -2.03 -0.14 -5.36
N ILE A 89 -0.72 -0.25 -5.31
CA ILE A 89 -0.05 -1.45 -4.81
C ILE A 89 0.40 -1.16 -3.39
N ALA A 90 -0.01 -2.00 -2.45
CA ALA A 90 0.50 -1.96 -1.09
C ALA A 90 1.50 -3.11 -0.94
N ILE A 91 2.72 -2.81 -0.51
CA ILE A 91 3.75 -3.83 -0.29
C ILE A 91 3.93 -4.01 1.21
N PHE A 92 3.79 -5.25 1.66
CA PHE A 92 3.95 -5.64 3.05
C PHE A 92 5.19 -6.50 3.19
N ASN A 93 5.97 -6.23 4.23
CA ASN A 93 7.20 -6.94 4.49
C ASN A 93 7.35 -7.17 6.00
N LYS A 94 7.30 -8.43 6.44
CA LYS A 94 7.44 -8.79 7.85
C LYS A 94 8.88 -8.64 8.34
N ALA A 95 9.83 -8.53 7.43
CA ALA A 95 11.27 -8.46 7.76
C ALA A 95 11.86 -7.07 7.56
N LYS A 96 11.06 -6.02 7.67
CA LYS A 96 11.55 -4.64 7.56
C LYS A 96 12.62 -4.35 8.60
N THR A 97 13.65 -3.62 8.18
CA THR A 97 14.76 -3.21 9.07
C THR A 97 14.61 -1.77 9.56
N THR A 98 13.73 -0.98 8.95
CA THR A 98 13.43 0.39 9.39
C THR A 98 11.93 0.55 9.57
N THR A 99 11.52 1.67 10.18
CA THR A 99 10.10 1.97 10.36
C THR A 99 9.56 2.95 9.33
N ASP A 100 10.38 3.31 8.34
CA ASP A 100 9.98 4.24 7.28
C ASP A 100 9.09 3.53 6.26
N VAL A 101 8.28 4.33 5.56
CA VAL A 101 7.38 3.82 4.50
C VAL A 101 7.60 4.65 3.24
N LEU A 102 7.76 3.96 2.12
CA LEU A 102 7.94 4.60 0.82
C LEU A 102 6.57 4.87 0.17
N PHE A 103 6.39 6.08 -0.34
CA PHE A 103 5.24 6.45 -1.16
C PHE A 103 5.71 6.80 -2.57
N ILE A 104 5.09 6.18 -3.56
CA ILE A 104 5.35 6.48 -4.98
C ILE A 104 4.04 6.87 -5.65
N ASP A 105 4.05 8.00 -6.34
CA ASP A 105 2.93 8.40 -7.19
C ASP A 105 3.30 8.16 -8.64
N ALA A 106 2.95 6.99 -9.15
CA ALA A 106 3.19 6.63 -10.55
C ALA A 106 1.98 6.92 -11.44
N SER A 107 0.99 7.68 -10.93
CA SER A 107 -0.29 7.87 -11.62
C SER A 107 -0.19 8.64 -12.93
N ARG A 108 0.91 9.35 -13.17
CA ARG A 108 1.08 10.18 -14.37
C ARG A 108 1.97 9.55 -15.43
N GLU A 109 2.54 8.38 -15.16
CA GLU A 109 3.49 7.74 -16.07
C GLU A 109 2.88 6.49 -16.69
N PHE A 110 2.34 6.67 -17.89
CA PHE A 110 1.68 5.61 -18.61
C PHE A 110 1.51 5.96 -20.08
N GLU A 111 1.18 4.96 -20.88
CA GLU A 111 0.77 5.16 -22.27
C GLU A 111 -0.74 5.05 -22.37
N ASN A 112 -1.37 6.05 -23.00
CA ASN A 112 -2.80 6.03 -23.24
C ASN A 112 -3.18 4.89 -24.18
N GLY A 113 -4.23 4.16 -23.84
CA GLY A 113 -4.80 3.14 -24.69
C GLY A 113 -6.25 3.44 -25.01
N LYS A 114 -6.79 2.78 -26.02
CA LYS A 114 -8.16 3.01 -26.45
C LYS A 114 -9.20 2.63 -25.39
N ASN A 115 -9.02 1.46 -24.77
CA ASN A 115 -9.93 0.95 -23.76
C ASN A 115 -9.28 0.86 -22.38
N GLN A 116 -7.98 0.98 -22.33
CA GLN A 116 -7.19 0.73 -21.14
C GLN A 116 -5.83 1.40 -21.29
N ASN A 117 -5.35 2.04 -20.24
CA ASN A 117 -4.01 2.60 -20.20
C ASN A 117 -3.01 1.48 -19.92
N ARG A 118 -1.74 1.72 -20.23
CA ARG A 118 -0.70 0.71 -20.10
C ARG A 118 0.55 1.30 -19.44
N LEU A 119 1.17 0.55 -18.57
CA LEU A 119 2.49 0.90 -18.05
C LEU A 119 3.53 0.47 -19.08
N ARG A 120 4.38 1.42 -19.48
CA ARG A 120 5.50 1.14 -20.37
C ARG A 120 6.64 0.54 -19.57
N ASP A 121 7.62 -0.08 -20.25
CA ASP A 121 8.78 -0.65 -19.58
C ASP A 121 9.51 0.41 -18.74
N GLU A 122 9.65 1.63 -19.27
CA GLU A 122 10.28 2.74 -18.55
C GLU A 122 9.49 3.14 -17.29
N ASP A 123 8.17 3.06 -17.33
CA ASP A 123 7.31 3.38 -16.18
C ASP A 123 7.49 2.33 -15.09
N ILE A 124 7.53 1.08 -15.48
CA ILE A 124 7.76 -0.05 -14.57
C ILE A 124 9.17 0.06 -13.97
N ASP A 125 10.16 0.33 -14.79
CA ASP A 125 11.55 0.46 -14.33
C ASP A 125 11.70 1.60 -13.33
N HIS A 126 10.99 2.70 -13.53
CA HIS A 126 11.01 3.84 -12.59
C HIS A 126 10.49 3.42 -11.22
N ILE A 127 9.37 2.71 -11.19
CA ILE A 127 8.80 2.18 -9.94
C ILE A 127 9.77 1.20 -9.29
N VAL A 128 10.23 0.23 -10.04
CA VAL A 128 11.07 -0.87 -9.51
C VAL A 128 12.40 -0.33 -9.01
N THR A 129 13.04 0.57 -9.74
CA THR A 129 14.32 1.15 -9.32
C THR A 129 14.16 1.95 -8.04
N THR A 130 13.11 2.78 -7.94
CA THR A 130 12.86 3.56 -6.73
C THR A 130 12.60 2.64 -5.53
N TYR A 131 11.76 1.63 -5.72
CA TYR A 131 11.47 0.67 -4.67
C TYR A 131 12.75 -0.07 -4.19
N ARG A 132 13.56 -0.54 -5.14
CA ARG A 132 14.79 -1.28 -4.81
C ARG A 132 15.78 -0.42 -4.03
N ARG A 133 15.91 0.85 -4.39
CA ARG A 133 16.77 1.78 -3.65
C ARG A 133 16.29 1.92 -2.21
N PHE A 134 14.98 2.02 -2.02
CA PHE A 134 14.40 2.06 -0.67
C PHE A 134 14.69 0.77 0.09
N ALA A 135 14.42 -0.38 -0.52
CA ALA A 135 14.62 -1.68 0.11
C ALA A 135 16.07 -1.94 0.47
N GLN A 136 17.01 -1.35 -0.26
CA GLN A 136 18.46 -1.46 0.01
C GLN A 136 18.95 -0.44 1.04
N GLY A 137 18.06 0.38 1.59
CA GLY A 137 18.43 1.37 2.60
C GLY A 137 19.12 2.61 2.05
N GLU A 138 19.00 2.88 0.74
CA GLU A 138 19.67 4.01 0.09
C GLU A 138 18.89 5.32 0.17
N LEU A 139 17.62 5.28 0.58
CA LEU A 139 16.75 6.46 0.61
C LEU A 139 16.50 6.91 2.04
N LYS A 140 16.62 8.21 2.27
CA LYS A 140 16.39 8.83 3.57
C LYS A 140 15.00 9.45 3.63
N PRO A 141 14.44 9.65 4.85
CA PRO A 141 13.16 10.35 5.01
C PRO A 141 13.14 11.69 4.30
N GLY A 142 11.99 12.01 3.70
CA GLY A 142 11.77 13.24 2.96
C GLY A 142 11.54 12.97 1.47
N ILE A 143 11.61 14.03 0.68
CA ILE A 143 11.41 13.95 -0.77
C ILE A 143 12.56 13.19 -1.42
N VAL A 144 12.23 12.13 -2.13
CA VAL A 144 13.20 11.37 -2.93
C VAL A 144 13.26 11.93 -4.34
N GLU A 145 12.09 12.16 -4.91
CA GLU A 145 11.96 12.73 -6.25
C GLU A 145 10.67 13.56 -6.27
N GLU A 146 10.79 14.81 -6.71
CA GLU A 146 9.66 15.73 -6.76
C GLU A 146 8.49 15.13 -7.53
N ARG A 147 7.30 15.23 -6.94
CA ARG A 147 6.03 14.77 -7.52
C ARG A 147 5.98 13.26 -7.82
N TYR A 148 6.93 12.49 -7.30
CA TYR A 148 7.00 11.08 -7.59
C TYR A 148 7.19 10.21 -6.36
N ALA A 149 8.18 10.49 -5.52
CA ALA A 149 8.51 9.59 -4.41
C ALA A 149 8.88 10.34 -3.14
N TYR A 150 8.43 9.79 -2.01
CA TYR A 150 8.62 10.36 -0.69
C TYR A 150 8.80 9.23 0.32
N VAL A 151 9.73 9.40 1.26
CA VAL A 151 9.90 8.45 2.37
C VAL A 151 9.37 9.11 3.64
N ALA A 152 8.34 8.52 4.23
CA ALA A 152 7.72 9.01 5.46
C ALA A 152 8.26 8.24 6.66
N ARG A 153 8.52 8.96 7.75
CA ARG A 153 8.81 8.34 9.04
C ARG A 153 7.52 7.86 9.68
N ARG A 154 7.61 6.87 10.55
CA ARG A 154 6.45 6.41 11.33
C ARG A 154 5.76 7.56 12.06
N GLU A 155 6.54 8.47 12.63
CA GLU A 155 6.02 9.62 13.37
C GLU A 155 5.13 10.49 12.50
N GLU A 156 5.51 10.68 11.25
CA GLU A 156 4.71 11.44 10.29
C GLU A 156 3.40 10.71 9.96
N LEU A 157 3.45 9.39 9.83
CA LEU A 157 2.24 8.60 9.61
C LEU A 157 1.29 8.75 10.79
N ALA A 158 1.82 8.71 12.02
CA ALA A 158 1.01 8.89 13.22
C ALA A 158 0.39 10.30 13.29
N GLU A 159 1.12 11.33 12.91
CA GLU A 159 0.61 12.69 12.85
C GLU A 159 -0.53 12.85 11.84
N ASN A 160 -0.57 12.00 10.82
CA ASN A 160 -1.62 11.94 9.82
C ASN A 160 -2.70 10.91 10.18
N ASP A 161 -2.80 10.50 11.44
CA ASP A 161 -3.75 9.49 11.92
C ASP A 161 -3.65 8.17 11.14
N TYR A 162 -2.43 7.80 10.75
CA TYR A 162 -2.14 6.58 9.96
C TYR A 162 -2.87 6.55 8.63
N ASN A 163 -3.21 7.74 8.11
CA ASN A 163 -3.73 7.89 6.76
C ASN A 163 -2.58 7.65 5.79
N LEU A 164 -2.79 6.74 4.83
CA LEU A 164 -1.78 6.36 3.85
C LEU A 164 -2.12 6.87 2.44
N ASN A 165 -2.99 7.88 2.36
CA ASN A 165 -3.37 8.46 1.07
C ASN A 165 -2.17 9.18 0.45
N ILE A 166 -1.78 8.76 -0.73
CA ILE A 166 -0.54 9.20 -1.38
C ILE A 166 -0.39 10.73 -1.48
N PRO A 167 -1.45 11.51 -1.84
CA PRO A 167 -1.30 12.97 -1.91
C PRO A 167 -0.91 13.67 -0.61
N ARG A 168 -1.00 13.01 0.51
CA ARG A 168 -0.53 13.57 1.78
C ARG A 168 0.99 13.55 1.89
N TYR A 169 1.66 12.76 1.06
CA TYR A 169 3.12 12.56 1.13
C TYR A 169 3.81 12.96 -0.17
N VAL A 170 3.19 12.70 -1.30
CA VAL A 170 3.72 13.08 -2.61
C VAL A 170 2.87 14.22 -3.16
N ASP A 171 3.51 15.36 -3.35
CA ASP A 171 2.84 16.58 -3.82
C ASP A 171 2.71 16.60 -5.35
#